data_bbc9fb3072b7c34b63270217d01192bb
#
_entry.id   bbc9fb3072b7c34b63270217d01192bb
#
_cell.length_a   1.000
_cell.length_b   1.000
_cell.length_c   1.000
_cell.angle_alpha   90.00
_cell.angle_beta   90.00
_cell.angle_gamma   90.00
#
_symmetry.space_group_name_H-M   'P 1'
#
loop_
_entity.id
_entity.type
_entity.pdbx_description
1 polymer ?
#
loop_
_entity_poly.entity_id
_entity_poly.type
_entity_poly.pdbx_seq_one_letter_code
_entity_poly.pdbx_strand_id
1 'polypeptide(L)'
;MGTLRELNGSKNVHMILTSSSAVEMYVYDTLKSVCNTSLESVFEVNTKSDFMEMVELCGMQSYLSDRWLFVIDYSKVKSSLKSSIGIFESEEAVFLIRVNNYREYKEFKELLPVVNDLYLTFIRKNEVMYLLQGYNLSQRDIDFVAKSYSKDPEKVFILKKELENGLEINSQKDIVKLLGVSTGSITSFAMSLLRDFPKTEKGFKIVCRNRLKTARELCEAYGVASFKNFLTATVRDFIYIKELYMEGAIYNSIRDLPEVFDEKKLSRYNFYLRSLSSDVSYSRLVSLYCMLRESGSWSDVFDMIEFIYEYYRVEVV
;
A
#
# COMPACT_ATOMS: atom_id res chain seq x y z
N MET A 1 9.88 13.96 -2.63
CA MET A 1 8.66 13.15 -2.65
C MET A 1 7.58 13.98 -2.01
N GLY A 2 6.53 14.33 -2.77
CA GLY A 2 5.41 15.15 -2.32
C GLY A 2 4.58 14.47 -1.24
N THR A 3 3.72 15.20 -0.61
CA THR A 3 2.84 14.71 0.45
C THR A 3 1.39 15.02 0.12
N LEU A 4 0.45 14.22 0.66
CA LEU A 4 -0.99 14.50 0.52
C LEU A 4 -1.40 15.84 1.12
N ARG A 5 -0.61 16.37 2.08
CA ARG A 5 -0.84 17.69 2.68
C ARG A 5 -0.60 18.83 1.69
N GLU A 6 0.25 18.63 0.68
CA GLU A 6 0.56 19.63 -0.33
C GLU A 6 -0.53 19.74 -1.42
N LEU A 7 -1.59 18.90 -1.35
CA LEU A 7 -2.78 19.04 -2.20
C LEU A 7 -3.60 20.31 -1.88
N ASN A 8 -3.29 21.01 -0.81
CA ASN A 8 -4.02 22.21 -0.36
C ASN A 8 -3.75 23.50 -1.17
N GLY A 9 -3.24 23.38 -2.39
CA GLY A 9 -3.11 24.50 -3.32
C GLY A 9 -1.79 25.28 -3.28
N SER A 10 -0.78 24.80 -2.53
CA SER A 10 0.55 25.42 -2.52
C SER A 10 1.35 25.21 -3.81
N LYS A 11 0.92 24.27 -4.65
CA LYS A 11 1.51 23.96 -5.96
C LYS A 11 0.43 23.83 -7.00
N ASN A 12 0.71 24.24 -8.22
CA ASN A 12 -0.22 24.15 -9.34
C ASN A 12 -0.09 22.81 -10.08
N VAL A 13 1.01 22.08 -9.93
CA VAL A 13 1.24 20.82 -10.64
C VAL A 13 1.39 19.68 -9.67
N HIS A 14 0.53 18.67 -9.82
CA HIS A 14 0.52 17.45 -9.04
C HIS A 14 0.68 16.26 -9.99
N MET A 15 1.67 15.41 -9.73
CA MET A 15 1.86 14.19 -10.47
C MET A 15 1.52 12.99 -9.60
N ILE A 16 0.69 12.09 -10.12
CA ILE A 16 0.26 10.89 -9.41
C ILE A 16 0.69 9.62 -10.14
N LEU A 17 1.31 8.72 -9.39
CA LEU A 17 1.51 7.32 -9.77
C LEU A 17 0.81 6.43 -8.74
N THR A 18 -0.29 5.83 -9.15
CA THR A 18 -1.05 4.89 -8.33
C THR A 18 -1.71 3.82 -9.21
N SER A 19 -1.92 2.64 -8.66
CA SER A 19 -2.73 1.57 -9.27
C SER A 19 -4.15 1.50 -8.68
N SER A 20 -4.50 2.43 -7.78
CA SER A 20 -5.77 2.44 -7.07
C SER A 20 -6.66 3.57 -7.55
N SER A 21 -7.82 3.22 -8.09
CA SER A 21 -8.85 4.17 -8.47
C SER A 21 -9.40 4.98 -7.28
N ALA A 22 -9.48 4.38 -6.09
CA ALA A 22 -9.93 5.08 -4.88
C ALA A 22 -8.96 6.19 -4.47
N VAL A 23 -7.64 5.93 -4.58
CA VAL A 23 -6.59 6.91 -4.32
C VAL A 23 -6.65 8.05 -5.33
N GLU A 24 -6.80 7.71 -6.60
CA GLU A 24 -6.91 8.69 -7.67
C GLU A 24 -8.14 9.59 -7.50
N MET A 25 -9.29 8.99 -7.20
CA MET A 25 -10.53 9.71 -6.93
C MET A 25 -10.36 10.69 -5.75
N TYR A 26 -9.72 10.25 -4.66
CA TYR A 26 -9.45 11.12 -3.51
C TYR A 26 -8.59 12.34 -3.89
N VAL A 27 -7.50 12.13 -4.64
CA VAL A 27 -6.64 13.23 -5.10
C VAL A 27 -7.42 14.18 -5.99
N TYR A 28 -8.19 13.62 -6.92
CA TYR A 28 -9.06 14.39 -7.81
C TYR A 28 -10.09 15.22 -7.05
N ASP A 29 -10.86 14.63 -6.13
CA ASP A 29 -11.88 15.31 -5.35
C ASP A 29 -11.27 16.39 -4.45
N THR A 30 -10.07 16.13 -3.89
CA THR A 30 -9.34 17.11 -3.09
C THR A 30 -8.93 18.33 -3.93
N LEU A 31 -8.34 18.12 -5.10
CA LEU A 31 -7.94 19.20 -5.99
C LEU A 31 -9.15 19.97 -6.52
N LYS A 32 -10.23 19.27 -6.85
CA LYS A 32 -11.49 19.90 -7.25
C LYS A 32 -12.03 20.83 -6.15
N SER A 33 -12.00 20.40 -4.92
CA SER A 33 -12.41 21.22 -3.76
C SER A 33 -11.50 22.43 -3.56
N VAL A 34 -10.19 22.24 -3.71
CA VAL A 34 -9.19 23.33 -3.58
C VAL A 34 -9.35 24.38 -4.67
N CYS A 35 -9.69 23.97 -5.89
CA CYS A 35 -9.91 24.89 -7.01
C CYS A 35 -11.28 25.57 -6.95
N ASN A 36 -12.14 25.20 -5.98
CA ASN A 36 -13.54 25.62 -5.92
C ASN A 36 -14.25 25.42 -7.28
N THR A 37 -13.97 24.27 -7.91
CA THR A 37 -14.26 24.00 -9.32
C THR A 37 -15.63 23.40 -9.45
N SER A 38 -16.49 23.96 -10.30
CA SER A 38 -17.68 23.29 -10.82
C SER A 38 -17.27 22.11 -11.73
N LEU A 39 -18.18 21.18 -12.02
CA LEU A 39 -17.92 20.10 -12.96
C LEU A 39 -17.51 20.60 -14.35
N GLU A 40 -17.99 21.78 -14.74
CA GLU A 40 -17.76 22.40 -16.04
C GLU A 40 -16.36 22.99 -16.21
N SER A 41 -15.63 23.20 -15.11
CA SER A 41 -14.23 23.70 -15.11
C SER A 41 -13.20 22.60 -14.91
N VAL A 42 -13.58 21.32 -15.02
CA VAL A 42 -12.68 20.19 -15.06
C VAL A 42 -12.54 19.70 -16.50
N PHE A 43 -11.31 19.65 -16.97
CA PHE A 43 -11.02 19.27 -18.34
C PHE A 43 -10.07 18.06 -18.40
N GLU A 44 -10.52 16.96 -19.02
CA GLU A 44 -9.70 15.78 -19.20
C GLU A 44 -8.93 15.85 -20.53
N VAL A 45 -7.61 15.71 -20.45
CA VAL A 45 -6.68 15.80 -21.56
C VAL A 45 -6.18 14.42 -21.94
N ASN A 46 -6.83 13.82 -22.91
CA ASN A 46 -6.58 12.45 -23.35
C ASN A 46 -6.06 12.35 -24.80
N THR A 47 -6.12 13.45 -25.55
CA THR A 47 -5.67 13.50 -26.94
C THR A 47 -4.83 14.75 -27.20
N LYS A 48 -4.18 14.80 -28.37
CA LYS A 48 -3.45 16.00 -28.79
C LYS A 48 -4.39 17.20 -29.02
N SER A 49 -5.63 16.96 -29.45
CA SER A 49 -6.64 18.02 -29.62
C SER A 49 -7.00 18.61 -28.27
N ASP A 50 -7.31 17.76 -27.25
CA ASP A 50 -7.62 18.21 -25.90
C ASP A 50 -6.46 19.02 -25.32
N PHE A 51 -5.21 18.61 -25.64
CA PHE A 51 -4.02 19.32 -25.18
C PHE A 51 -3.95 20.74 -25.78
N MET A 52 -4.27 20.91 -27.05
CA MET A 52 -4.30 22.23 -27.68
C MET A 52 -5.38 23.11 -27.08
N GLU A 53 -6.57 22.58 -26.86
CA GLU A 53 -7.65 23.29 -26.19
C GLU A 53 -7.30 23.68 -24.75
N MET A 54 -6.67 22.79 -24.01
CA MET A 54 -6.13 23.09 -22.67
C MET A 54 -5.16 24.28 -22.70
N VAL A 55 -4.25 24.34 -23.70
CA VAL A 55 -3.30 25.46 -23.86
C VAL A 55 -4.02 26.78 -24.04
N GLU A 56 -5.09 26.79 -24.82
CA GLU A 56 -5.92 27.99 -25.03
C GLU A 56 -6.64 28.39 -23.73
N LEU A 57 -7.24 27.41 -23.02
CA LEU A 57 -7.96 27.65 -21.76
C LEU A 57 -7.04 28.12 -20.61
N CYS A 58 -5.79 27.67 -20.56
CA CYS A 58 -4.82 28.11 -19.54
C CYS A 58 -4.52 29.61 -19.56
N GLY A 59 -4.75 30.29 -20.68
CA GLY A 59 -4.63 31.74 -20.80
C GLY A 59 -5.91 32.51 -20.46
N MET A 60 -6.99 31.80 -20.16
CA MET A 60 -8.32 32.37 -19.92
C MET A 60 -8.72 32.18 -18.47
N GLN A 61 -9.21 33.26 -17.85
CA GLN A 61 -9.81 33.17 -16.52
C GLN A 61 -11.11 32.36 -16.60
N SER A 62 -11.30 31.42 -15.66
CA SER A 62 -12.56 30.69 -15.55
C SER A 62 -13.65 31.61 -14.96
N TYR A 63 -14.83 31.63 -15.61
CA TYR A 63 -16.00 32.37 -15.10
C TYR A 63 -16.81 31.55 -14.08
N LEU A 64 -16.55 30.22 -13.98
CA LEU A 64 -17.35 29.29 -13.21
C LEU A 64 -16.62 28.74 -11.98
N SER A 65 -15.34 29.05 -11.83
CA SER A 65 -14.48 28.55 -10.76
C SER A 65 -13.29 29.48 -10.53
N ASP A 66 -12.64 29.36 -9.38
CA ASP A 66 -11.43 30.12 -9.08
C ASP A 66 -10.25 29.73 -9.99
N ARG A 67 -10.19 28.46 -10.39
CA ARG A 67 -9.14 27.90 -11.28
C ARG A 67 -9.66 26.78 -12.14
N TRP A 68 -9.01 26.56 -13.28
CA TRP A 68 -9.20 25.35 -14.08
C TRP A 68 -8.52 24.14 -13.41
N LEU A 69 -9.14 22.95 -13.49
CA LEU A 69 -8.52 21.70 -13.12
C LEU A 69 -8.32 20.84 -14.38
N PHE A 70 -7.08 20.71 -14.84
CA PHE A 70 -6.72 19.86 -15.97
C PHE A 70 -6.23 18.50 -15.48
N VAL A 71 -6.86 17.44 -15.94
CA VAL A 71 -6.49 16.05 -15.64
C VAL A 71 -5.85 15.45 -16.88
N ILE A 72 -4.54 15.21 -16.84
CA ILE A 72 -3.71 14.91 -18.00
C ILE A 72 -3.20 13.47 -17.92
N ASP A 73 -3.52 12.63 -18.92
CA ASP A 73 -2.85 11.33 -19.08
C ASP A 73 -1.52 11.55 -19.83
N TYR A 74 -0.42 11.48 -19.08
CA TYR A 74 0.91 11.73 -19.61
C TYR A 74 1.26 10.84 -20.80
N SER A 75 0.87 9.57 -20.77
CA SER A 75 1.21 8.61 -21.83
C SER A 75 0.67 9.03 -23.19
N LYS A 76 -0.50 9.67 -23.20
CA LYS A 76 -1.22 10.05 -24.42
C LYS A 76 -0.74 11.38 -25.04
N VAL A 77 -0.21 12.29 -24.20
CA VAL A 77 0.15 13.65 -24.64
C VAL A 77 1.62 14.01 -24.44
N LYS A 78 2.46 13.04 -24.13
CA LYS A 78 3.88 13.18 -23.81
C LYS A 78 4.66 14.06 -24.78
N SER A 79 4.47 13.88 -26.10
CA SER A 79 5.18 14.65 -27.13
C SER A 79 4.79 16.13 -27.12
N SER A 80 3.51 16.42 -26.93
CA SER A 80 2.97 17.79 -26.89
C SER A 80 3.38 18.51 -25.61
N LEU A 81 3.37 17.83 -24.48
CA LEU A 81 3.84 18.36 -23.20
C LEU A 81 5.30 18.80 -23.20
N LYS A 82 6.18 18.04 -23.86
CA LYS A 82 7.62 18.39 -23.94
C LYS A 82 7.86 19.73 -24.64
N SER A 83 7.04 20.10 -25.60
CA SER A 83 7.15 21.35 -26.35
C SER A 83 6.49 22.55 -25.67
N SER A 84 5.73 22.35 -24.61
CA SER A 84 4.88 23.39 -24.00
C SER A 84 4.96 23.40 -22.46
N ILE A 85 6.14 23.14 -21.90
CA ILE A 85 6.34 23.06 -20.44
C ILE A 85 5.94 24.36 -19.69
N GLY A 86 6.11 25.52 -20.33
CA GLY A 86 5.75 26.83 -19.76
C GLY A 86 4.27 26.97 -19.37
N ILE A 87 3.40 26.12 -19.87
CA ILE A 87 1.97 26.11 -19.50
C ILE A 87 1.76 25.84 -18.01
N PHE A 88 2.65 25.11 -17.37
CA PHE A 88 2.56 24.78 -15.94
C PHE A 88 2.87 25.95 -15.01
N GLU A 89 3.28 27.08 -15.52
CA GLU A 89 3.49 28.33 -14.79
C GLU A 89 2.18 29.14 -14.65
N SER A 90 1.09 28.69 -15.25
CA SER A 90 -0.21 29.36 -15.16
C SER A 90 -0.72 29.37 -13.71
N GLU A 91 -1.10 30.53 -13.21
CA GLU A 91 -1.74 30.70 -11.90
C GLU A 91 -3.24 30.39 -11.93
N GLU A 92 -3.85 30.43 -13.10
CA GLU A 92 -5.28 30.20 -13.35
C GLU A 92 -5.64 28.71 -13.47
N ALA A 93 -4.64 27.81 -13.36
CA ALA A 93 -4.84 26.39 -13.56
C ALA A 93 -4.13 25.55 -12.52
N VAL A 94 -4.74 24.39 -12.22
CA VAL A 94 -4.13 23.28 -11.48
C VAL A 94 -4.08 22.06 -12.38
N PHE A 95 -2.96 21.38 -12.36
CA PHE A 95 -2.71 20.25 -13.26
C PHE A 95 -2.52 18.97 -12.44
N LEU A 96 -3.35 17.96 -12.72
CA LEU A 96 -3.19 16.60 -12.21
C LEU A 96 -2.63 15.71 -13.34
N ILE A 97 -1.37 15.35 -13.24
CA ILE A 97 -0.68 14.50 -14.22
C ILE A 97 -0.76 13.05 -13.79
N ARG A 98 -1.45 12.22 -14.55
CA ARG A 98 -1.52 10.77 -14.35
C ARG A 98 -0.37 10.11 -15.09
N VAL A 99 0.45 9.33 -14.39
CA VAL A 99 1.51 8.51 -14.97
C VAL A 99 1.24 7.03 -14.66
N ASN A 100 1.41 6.16 -15.65
CA ASN A 100 1.00 4.77 -15.54
C ASN A 100 2.11 3.85 -15.01
N ASN A 101 3.36 4.31 -15.04
CA ASN A 101 4.50 3.51 -14.61
C ASN A 101 5.65 4.38 -14.11
N TYR A 102 6.61 3.72 -13.45
CA TYR A 102 7.76 4.41 -12.85
C TYR A 102 8.70 5.06 -13.86
N ARG A 103 8.72 4.59 -15.11
CA ARG A 103 9.50 5.21 -16.18
C ARG A 103 8.91 6.56 -16.55
N GLU A 104 7.62 6.63 -16.80
CA GLU A 104 6.90 7.89 -17.06
C GLU A 104 7.02 8.87 -15.91
N TYR A 105 6.91 8.36 -14.67
CA TYR A 105 7.12 9.17 -13.45
C TYR A 105 8.50 9.84 -13.46
N LYS A 106 9.58 9.10 -13.74
CA LYS A 106 10.92 9.67 -13.83
C LYS A 106 11.06 10.68 -14.96
N GLU A 107 10.58 10.33 -16.15
CA GLU A 107 10.64 11.21 -17.33
C GLU A 107 9.92 12.54 -17.08
N PHE A 108 8.73 12.52 -16.49
CA PHE A 108 8.01 13.76 -16.17
C PHE A 108 8.71 14.58 -15.09
N LYS A 109 9.23 13.93 -14.07
CA LYS A 109 9.97 14.60 -13.00
C LYS A 109 11.26 15.27 -13.47
N GLU A 110 11.93 14.70 -14.46
CA GLU A 110 13.09 15.32 -15.11
C GLU A 110 12.68 16.55 -15.94
N LEU A 111 11.49 16.52 -16.55
CA LEU A 111 10.96 17.66 -17.32
C LEU A 111 10.52 18.82 -16.40
N LEU A 112 9.90 18.51 -15.26
CA LEU A 112 9.38 19.49 -14.31
C LEU A 112 9.80 19.14 -12.88
N PRO A 113 10.97 19.61 -12.41
CA PRO A 113 11.50 19.29 -11.09
C PRO A 113 10.63 19.81 -9.93
N VAL A 114 9.90 20.91 -10.15
CA VAL A 114 9.08 21.59 -9.13
C VAL A 114 7.63 21.08 -9.19
N VAL A 115 7.42 19.81 -9.00
CA VAL A 115 6.10 19.19 -8.98
C VAL A 115 5.80 18.60 -7.61
N ASN A 116 4.52 18.58 -7.20
CA ASN A 116 4.10 17.75 -6.08
C ASN A 116 3.96 16.30 -6.57
N ASP A 117 4.99 15.51 -6.34
CA ASP A 117 5.10 14.14 -6.84
C ASP A 117 4.53 13.14 -5.84
N LEU A 118 3.33 12.64 -6.12
CA LEU A 118 2.60 11.67 -5.32
C LEU A 118 2.86 10.24 -5.84
N TYR A 119 3.77 9.54 -5.18
CA TYR A 119 4.03 8.13 -5.44
C TYR A 119 3.27 7.29 -4.40
N LEU A 120 2.02 6.94 -4.72
CA LEU A 120 1.05 6.36 -3.79
C LEU A 120 0.88 4.84 -3.97
N THR A 121 1.99 4.12 -4.09
CA THR A 121 2.02 2.65 -3.97
C THR A 121 2.04 2.20 -2.51
N PHE A 122 2.36 3.10 -1.59
CA PHE A 122 2.24 2.94 -0.14
C PHE A 122 1.97 4.31 0.50
N ILE A 123 1.32 4.30 1.68
CA ILE A 123 1.09 5.50 2.49
C ILE A 123 1.97 5.45 3.73
N ARG A 124 2.69 6.52 4.03
CA ARG A 124 3.50 6.61 5.23
C ARG A 124 2.62 6.73 6.48
N LYS A 125 3.11 6.25 7.63
CA LYS A 125 2.39 6.34 8.90
C LYS A 125 1.83 7.74 9.20
N ASN A 126 2.65 8.78 8.98
CA ASN A 126 2.24 10.16 9.22
C ASN A 126 1.12 10.64 8.28
N GLU A 127 1.06 10.10 7.07
CA GLU A 127 -0.01 10.40 6.11
C GLU A 127 -1.30 9.67 6.48
N VAL A 128 -1.21 8.41 6.96
CA VAL A 128 -2.37 7.70 7.52
C VAL A 128 -2.94 8.46 8.70
N MET A 129 -2.09 8.92 9.63
CA MET A 129 -2.52 9.75 10.76
C MET A 129 -3.21 11.02 10.28
N TYR A 130 -2.64 11.71 9.30
CA TYR A 130 -3.23 12.92 8.72
C TYR A 130 -4.61 12.65 8.08
N LEU A 131 -4.73 11.57 7.30
CA LEU A 131 -5.98 11.21 6.62
C LEU A 131 -7.11 10.83 7.58
N LEU A 132 -6.77 10.23 8.73
CA LEU A 132 -7.73 9.73 9.71
C LEU A 132 -7.88 10.66 10.92
N GLN A 133 -7.12 11.77 10.95
CA GLN A 133 -7.24 12.79 11.99
C GLN A 133 -8.61 13.51 11.90
N GLY A 134 -9.29 13.62 13.02
CA GLY A 134 -10.60 14.28 13.10
C GLY A 134 -11.79 13.33 13.06
N TYR A 135 -11.57 12.05 12.75
CA TYR A 135 -12.61 11.02 12.91
C TYR A 135 -12.55 10.40 14.31
N ASN A 136 -13.67 9.84 14.75
CA ASN A 136 -13.79 9.20 16.07
C ASN A 136 -13.07 7.84 16.11
N LEU A 137 -11.73 7.87 15.91
CA LEU A 137 -10.85 6.71 16.00
C LEU A 137 -9.88 6.88 17.17
N SER A 138 -9.65 5.81 17.94
CA SER A 138 -8.60 5.83 18.93
C SER A 138 -7.22 5.87 18.28
N GLN A 139 -6.22 6.43 18.97
CA GLN A 139 -4.83 6.41 18.49
C GLN A 139 -4.34 4.97 18.21
N ARG A 140 -4.81 4.00 19.00
CA ARG A 140 -4.51 2.58 18.81
C ARG A 140 -5.05 2.05 17.47
N ASP A 141 -6.23 2.48 17.06
CA ASP A 141 -6.85 2.07 15.80
C ASP A 141 -6.15 2.71 14.61
N ILE A 142 -5.79 3.98 14.70
CA ILE A 142 -4.99 4.67 13.67
C ILE A 142 -3.62 4.00 13.50
N ASP A 143 -2.94 3.66 14.60
CA ASP A 143 -1.67 2.94 14.57
C ASP A 143 -1.82 1.53 13.98
N PHE A 144 -2.93 0.86 14.24
CA PHE A 144 -3.26 -0.43 13.64
C PHE A 144 -3.45 -0.30 12.12
N VAL A 145 -4.21 0.68 11.65
CA VAL A 145 -4.39 0.95 10.22
C VAL A 145 -3.05 1.26 9.55
N ALA A 146 -2.25 2.14 10.14
CA ALA A 146 -0.94 2.50 9.61
C ALA A 146 0.02 1.31 9.51
N LYS A 147 0.00 0.40 10.50
CA LYS A 147 0.82 -0.80 10.51
C LYS A 147 0.34 -1.85 9.52
N SER A 148 -0.98 -2.03 9.42
CA SER A 148 -1.59 -3.13 8.67
C SER A 148 -1.84 -2.81 7.20
N TYR A 149 -2.25 -1.57 6.89
CA TYR A 149 -2.74 -1.19 5.56
C TYR A 149 -1.89 -0.14 4.85
N SER A 150 -0.77 0.32 5.40
CA SER A 150 0.10 1.31 4.75
C SER A 150 0.60 0.90 3.35
N LYS A 151 0.71 -0.42 3.10
CA LYS A 151 1.09 -0.98 1.79
C LYS A 151 -0.10 -1.22 0.86
N ASP A 152 -1.29 -0.87 1.31
CA ASP A 152 -2.54 -0.98 0.56
C ASP A 152 -3.29 0.36 0.69
N PRO A 153 -2.85 1.39 -0.04
CA PRO A 153 -3.43 2.73 0.02
C PRO A 153 -4.94 2.74 -0.16
N GLU A 154 -5.44 1.92 -1.07
CA GLU A 154 -6.87 1.82 -1.38
C GLU A 154 -7.71 1.57 -0.13
N LYS A 155 -7.27 0.66 0.73
CA LYS A 155 -7.99 0.34 1.97
C LYS A 155 -8.02 1.51 2.94
N VAL A 156 -6.95 2.29 3.03
CA VAL A 156 -6.91 3.49 3.88
C VAL A 156 -7.91 4.54 3.38
N PHE A 157 -8.01 4.73 2.07
CA PHE A 157 -8.96 5.67 1.48
C PHE A 157 -10.41 5.18 1.55
N ILE A 158 -10.65 3.87 1.41
CA ILE A 158 -11.97 3.28 1.65
C ILE A 158 -12.40 3.53 3.10
N LEU A 159 -11.54 3.25 4.08
CA LEU A 159 -11.84 3.52 5.47
C LEU A 159 -12.19 4.99 5.71
N LYS A 160 -11.36 5.91 5.16
CA LYS A 160 -11.60 7.35 5.27
C LYS A 160 -12.98 7.72 4.72
N LYS A 161 -13.32 7.24 3.53
CA LYS A 161 -14.61 7.51 2.87
C LYS A 161 -15.79 6.99 3.69
N GLU A 162 -15.68 5.80 4.26
CA GLU A 162 -16.75 5.24 5.10
C GLU A 162 -16.91 6.02 6.42
N LEU A 163 -15.81 6.52 7.00
CA LEU A 163 -15.87 7.41 8.16
C LEU A 163 -16.51 8.77 7.81
N GLU A 164 -16.26 9.31 6.62
CA GLU A 164 -16.94 10.51 6.10
C GLU A 164 -18.44 10.28 5.92
N ASN A 165 -18.83 9.06 5.54
CA ASN A 165 -20.23 8.64 5.43
C ASN A 165 -20.92 8.37 6.79
N GLY A 166 -20.19 8.57 7.90
CA GLY A 166 -20.74 8.42 9.25
C GLY A 166 -20.61 7.00 9.82
N LEU A 167 -19.75 6.13 9.24
CA LEU A 167 -19.48 4.82 9.82
C LEU A 167 -18.82 4.96 11.19
N GLU A 168 -19.38 4.34 12.21
CA GLU A 168 -18.77 4.23 13.53
C GLU A 168 -17.90 2.99 13.64
N ILE A 169 -16.66 3.18 14.11
CA ILE A 169 -15.69 2.12 14.38
C ILE A 169 -15.50 2.01 15.88
N ASN A 170 -15.89 0.89 16.46
CA ASN A 170 -15.76 0.63 17.89
C ASN A 170 -14.57 -0.25 18.24
N SER A 171 -14.01 -0.94 17.26
CA SER A 171 -12.88 -1.87 17.47
C SER A 171 -12.06 -2.11 16.20
N GLN A 172 -10.85 -2.65 16.36
CA GLN A 172 -10.04 -3.11 15.24
C GLN A 172 -10.72 -4.21 14.42
N LYS A 173 -11.63 -4.99 15.04
CA LYS A 173 -12.42 -6.00 14.33
C LYS A 173 -13.35 -5.37 13.30
N ASP A 174 -13.91 -4.20 13.59
CA ASP A 174 -14.78 -3.49 12.65
C ASP A 174 -13.96 -3.00 11.45
N ILE A 175 -12.74 -2.49 11.69
CA ILE A 175 -11.81 -2.12 10.62
C ILE A 175 -11.48 -3.33 9.73
N VAL A 176 -11.17 -4.48 10.33
CA VAL A 176 -10.86 -5.71 9.58
C VAL A 176 -12.09 -6.22 8.83
N LYS A 177 -13.28 -6.13 9.42
CA LYS A 177 -14.53 -6.52 8.76
C LYS A 177 -14.81 -5.67 7.52
N LEU A 178 -14.53 -4.37 7.60
CA LEU A 178 -14.70 -3.44 6.50
C LEU A 178 -13.64 -3.64 5.41
N LEU A 179 -12.37 -3.66 5.81
CA LEU A 179 -11.23 -3.61 4.88
C LEU A 179 -10.71 -5.00 4.48
N GLY A 180 -11.18 -6.04 5.12
CA GLY A 180 -10.63 -7.38 5.00
C GLY A 180 -9.25 -7.51 5.66
N VAL A 181 -8.72 -8.73 5.62
CA VAL A 181 -7.45 -9.08 6.26
C VAL A 181 -6.28 -8.38 5.59
N SER A 182 -5.38 -7.80 6.39
CA SER A 182 -4.10 -7.31 5.89
C SER A 182 -3.09 -8.46 5.79
N THR A 183 -2.83 -8.90 4.58
CA THR A 183 -1.78 -9.91 4.32
C THR A 183 -0.39 -9.44 4.78
N GLY A 184 -0.13 -8.13 4.77
CA GLY A 184 1.15 -7.54 5.18
C GLY A 184 1.51 -7.76 6.65
N SER A 185 0.53 -7.72 7.56
CA SER A 185 0.75 -7.96 9.00
C SER A 185 1.07 -9.42 9.26
N ILE A 186 0.34 -10.35 8.65
CA ILE A 186 0.57 -11.79 8.78
C ILE A 186 1.88 -12.19 8.15
N THR A 187 2.20 -11.65 6.97
CA THR A 187 3.47 -11.87 6.30
C THR A 187 4.66 -11.39 7.14
N SER A 188 4.56 -10.22 7.75
CA SER A 188 5.59 -9.70 8.65
C SER A 188 5.75 -10.57 9.88
N PHE A 189 4.66 -11.10 10.42
CA PHE A 189 4.68 -12.03 11.54
C PHE A 189 5.33 -13.36 11.14
N ALA A 190 4.94 -13.98 10.02
CA ALA A 190 5.54 -15.20 9.50
C ALA A 190 7.05 -15.04 9.27
N MET A 191 7.48 -13.93 8.65
CA MET A 191 8.90 -13.63 8.48
C MET A 191 9.64 -13.49 9.81
N SER A 192 9.00 -12.96 10.82
CA SER A 192 9.58 -12.81 12.14
C SER A 192 9.75 -14.16 12.87
N LEU A 193 8.83 -15.10 12.67
CA LEU A 193 9.00 -16.47 13.17
C LEU A 193 10.21 -17.15 12.53
N LEU A 194 10.46 -16.91 11.26
CA LEU A 194 11.50 -17.57 10.49
C LEU A 194 12.91 -16.99 10.72
N ARG A 195 13.02 -15.71 11.06
CA ARG A 195 14.32 -15.00 11.15
C ARG A 195 14.89 -14.93 12.55
N ASP A 196 14.05 -14.68 13.54
CA ASP A 196 14.51 -14.32 14.87
C ASP A 196 14.56 -15.57 15.77
N PHE A 197 15.56 -16.42 15.54
CA PHE A 197 15.80 -17.56 16.41
C PHE A 197 16.67 -17.20 17.61
N PRO A 198 16.24 -17.57 18.82
CA PRO A 198 17.01 -17.30 20.04
C PRO A 198 18.23 -18.22 20.11
N LYS A 199 19.41 -17.62 20.27
CA LYS A 199 20.67 -18.35 20.46
C LYS A 199 20.95 -18.67 21.94
N THR A 200 20.17 -18.15 22.86
CA THR A 200 20.33 -18.30 24.31
C THR A 200 18.99 -18.44 25.01
N GLU A 201 18.93 -19.05 26.18
CA GLU A 201 17.71 -19.15 26.98
C GLU A 201 17.08 -17.78 27.29
N LYS A 202 17.92 -16.80 27.63
CA LYS A 202 17.44 -15.42 27.84
C LYS A 202 16.84 -14.82 26.55
N GLY A 203 17.49 -15.07 25.43
CA GLY A 203 16.99 -14.67 24.09
C GLY A 203 15.66 -15.35 23.77
N PHE A 204 15.52 -16.64 24.08
CA PHE A 204 14.27 -17.39 23.92
C PHE A 204 13.08 -16.73 24.63
N LYS A 205 13.24 -16.38 25.92
CA LYS A 205 12.17 -15.71 26.67
C LYS A 205 11.75 -14.37 26.06
N ILE A 206 12.73 -13.59 25.56
CA ILE A 206 12.48 -12.29 24.95
C ILE A 206 11.75 -12.46 23.60
N VAL A 207 12.24 -13.36 22.74
CA VAL A 207 11.66 -13.60 21.40
C VAL A 207 10.24 -14.14 21.56
N CYS A 208 10.03 -15.16 22.38
CA CYS A 208 8.69 -15.70 22.64
C CYS A 208 7.73 -14.63 23.14
N ARG A 209 8.11 -13.83 24.13
CA ARG A 209 7.28 -12.76 24.66
C ARG A 209 6.84 -11.77 23.57
N ASN A 210 7.78 -11.35 22.70
CA ASN A 210 7.50 -10.41 21.64
C ASN A 210 6.57 -11.03 20.57
N ARG A 211 6.78 -12.30 20.21
CA ARG A 211 5.95 -13.02 19.25
C ARG A 211 4.54 -13.26 19.77
N LEU A 212 4.43 -13.68 21.04
CA LEU A 212 3.13 -13.87 21.69
C LEU A 212 2.33 -12.57 21.76
N LYS A 213 2.98 -11.42 22.05
CA LYS A 213 2.30 -10.13 22.01
C LYS A 213 1.73 -9.83 20.62
N THR A 214 2.56 -9.96 19.58
CA THR A 214 2.11 -9.68 18.19
C THR A 214 1.05 -10.70 17.74
N ALA A 215 1.21 -11.98 18.05
CA ALA A 215 0.23 -12.99 17.68
C ALA A 215 -1.12 -12.76 18.38
N ARG A 216 -1.12 -12.36 19.66
CA ARG A 216 -2.36 -11.99 20.36
C ARG A 216 -3.07 -10.80 19.70
N GLU A 217 -2.33 -9.74 19.34
CA GLU A 217 -2.88 -8.60 18.60
C GLU A 217 -3.51 -9.04 17.26
N LEU A 218 -2.88 -9.96 16.55
CA LEU A 218 -3.41 -10.51 15.29
C LEU A 218 -4.63 -11.41 15.52
N CYS A 219 -4.63 -12.24 16.56
CA CYS A 219 -5.79 -13.06 16.94
C CYS A 219 -6.98 -12.19 17.38
N GLU A 220 -6.74 -11.11 18.10
CA GLU A 220 -7.78 -10.14 18.47
C GLU A 220 -8.40 -9.48 17.24
N ALA A 221 -7.57 -9.13 16.25
CA ALA A 221 -8.01 -8.46 15.04
C ALA A 221 -8.72 -9.40 14.04
N TYR A 222 -8.20 -10.61 13.85
CA TYR A 222 -8.65 -11.51 12.78
C TYR A 222 -9.49 -12.70 13.25
N GLY A 223 -9.48 -13.00 14.53
CA GLY A 223 -9.94 -14.26 15.09
C GLY A 223 -8.89 -15.37 14.96
N VAL A 224 -8.85 -16.27 15.96
CA VAL A 224 -7.77 -17.27 16.10
C VAL A 224 -7.72 -18.23 14.92
N ALA A 225 -8.86 -18.82 14.53
CA ALA A 225 -8.94 -19.75 13.41
C ALA A 225 -8.55 -19.10 12.07
N SER A 226 -9.05 -17.89 11.82
CA SER A 226 -8.71 -17.13 10.60
C SER A 226 -7.23 -16.77 10.56
N PHE A 227 -6.67 -16.32 11.68
CA PHE A 227 -5.25 -16.00 11.78
C PHE A 227 -4.37 -17.22 11.45
N LYS A 228 -4.70 -18.41 12.00
CA LYS A 228 -3.99 -19.66 11.67
C LYS A 228 -4.04 -19.97 10.17
N ASN A 229 -5.24 -19.93 9.58
CA ASN A 229 -5.43 -20.23 8.16
C ASN A 229 -4.61 -19.29 7.27
N PHE A 230 -4.61 -17.99 7.57
CA PHE A 230 -3.82 -16.99 6.82
C PHE A 230 -2.32 -17.17 7.04
N LEU A 231 -1.88 -17.52 8.25
CA LEU A 231 -0.48 -17.81 8.53
C LEU A 231 -0.01 -19.03 7.75
N THR A 232 -0.80 -20.11 7.75
CA THR A 232 -0.51 -21.34 7.00
C THR A 232 -0.42 -21.07 5.50
N ALA A 233 -1.36 -20.32 4.94
CA ALA A 233 -1.33 -19.92 3.53
C ALA A 233 -0.09 -19.07 3.20
N THR A 234 0.27 -18.13 4.07
CA THR A 234 1.46 -17.28 3.90
C THR A 234 2.75 -18.10 3.91
N VAL A 235 2.88 -19.06 4.82
CA VAL A 235 4.08 -19.91 4.88
C VAL A 235 4.16 -20.84 3.66
N ARG A 236 3.03 -21.38 3.18
CA ARG A 236 2.97 -22.13 1.93
C ARG A 236 3.45 -21.29 0.74
N ASP A 237 3.00 -20.05 0.63
CA ASP A 237 3.44 -19.14 -0.42
C ASP A 237 4.95 -18.86 -0.32
N PHE A 238 5.51 -18.77 0.89
CA PHE A 238 6.96 -18.63 1.08
C PHE A 238 7.75 -19.87 0.63
N ILE A 239 7.24 -21.08 0.88
CA ILE A 239 7.86 -22.32 0.39
C ILE A 239 7.94 -22.26 -1.13
N TYR A 240 6.82 -21.97 -1.79
CA TYR A 240 6.77 -21.89 -3.26
C TYR A 240 7.72 -20.84 -3.83
N ILE A 241 7.80 -19.66 -3.22
CA ILE A 241 8.76 -18.61 -3.60
C ILE A 241 10.21 -19.11 -3.45
N LYS A 242 10.50 -19.84 -2.37
CA LYS A 242 11.83 -20.38 -2.12
C LYS A 242 12.21 -21.47 -3.11
N GLU A 243 11.27 -22.32 -3.50
CA GLU A 243 11.46 -23.33 -4.56
C GLU A 243 11.78 -22.68 -5.89
N LEU A 244 11.01 -21.70 -6.34
CA LEU A 244 11.29 -20.93 -7.56
C LEU A 244 12.68 -20.30 -7.53
N TYR A 245 13.11 -19.79 -6.37
CA TYR A 245 14.45 -19.25 -6.21
C TYR A 245 15.53 -20.31 -6.34
N MET A 246 15.33 -21.48 -5.75
CA MET A 246 16.28 -22.60 -5.81
C MET A 246 16.39 -23.18 -7.22
N GLU A 247 15.33 -23.14 -8.00
CA GLU A 247 15.31 -23.54 -9.42
C GLU A 247 15.97 -22.51 -10.35
N GLY A 248 16.47 -21.40 -9.81
CA GLY A 248 17.15 -20.37 -10.60
C GLY A 248 16.17 -19.48 -11.39
N ALA A 249 14.90 -19.48 -11.04
CA ALA A 249 13.91 -18.56 -11.60
C ALA A 249 14.35 -17.12 -11.29
N ILE A 250 14.99 -16.50 -12.28
CA ILE A 250 15.63 -15.19 -12.12
C ILE A 250 14.57 -14.09 -12.16
N TYR A 251 14.73 -13.13 -11.28
CA TYR A 251 13.99 -11.89 -11.04
C TYR A 251 13.62 -11.02 -12.25
N ASN A 252 14.13 -11.31 -13.44
CA ASN A 252 13.98 -10.49 -14.62
C ASN A 252 12.75 -10.84 -15.47
N SER A 253 12.06 -11.93 -15.16
CA SER A 253 10.99 -12.45 -15.98
C SER A 253 9.69 -12.58 -15.18
N ILE A 254 9.14 -11.42 -14.83
CA ILE A 254 7.78 -11.27 -14.26
C ILE A 254 6.71 -11.89 -15.18
N ARG A 255 7.02 -12.03 -16.49
CA ARG A 255 6.11 -12.56 -17.50
C ARG A 255 5.97 -14.08 -17.50
N ASP A 256 6.91 -14.76 -16.87
CA ASP A 256 6.96 -16.24 -16.87
C ASP A 256 6.45 -16.83 -15.54
N LEU A 257 5.96 -16.02 -14.61
CA LEU A 257 5.33 -16.53 -13.40
C LEU A 257 3.96 -17.12 -13.72
N PRO A 258 3.64 -18.30 -13.18
CA PRO A 258 2.34 -18.91 -13.39
C PRO A 258 1.20 -17.96 -13.03
N GLU A 259 0.06 -18.08 -13.74
CA GLU A 259 -1.16 -17.29 -13.57
C GLU A 259 -1.72 -17.17 -12.14
N VAL A 260 -1.19 -17.97 -11.21
CA VAL A 260 -1.51 -17.97 -9.77
C VAL A 260 -1.10 -16.66 -9.07
N PHE A 261 -0.20 -15.87 -9.68
CA PHE A 261 0.31 -14.63 -9.08
C PHE A 261 -0.30 -13.39 -9.73
N ASP A 262 -1.21 -12.77 -9.00
CA ASP A 262 -1.69 -11.42 -9.31
C ASP A 262 -0.50 -10.44 -9.36
N GLU A 263 -0.43 -9.59 -10.39
CA GLU A 263 0.63 -8.57 -10.55
C GLU A 263 0.80 -7.68 -9.30
N LYS A 264 -0.28 -7.42 -8.56
CA LYS A 264 -0.24 -6.71 -7.26
C LYS A 264 0.50 -7.48 -6.17
N LYS A 265 0.58 -8.80 -6.26
CA LYS A 265 1.36 -9.63 -5.33
C LYS A 265 2.84 -9.63 -5.69
N LEU A 266 3.19 -9.38 -6.93
CA LEU A 266 4.54 -9.51 -7.47
C LEU A 266 5.54 -8.54 -6.86
N SER A 267 5.18 -7.28 -6.63
CA SER A 267 6.05 -6.32 -5.94
C SER A 267 6.35 -6.73 -4.50
N ARG A 268 5.40 -7.41 -3.85
CA ARG A 268 5.56 -8.01 -2.52
C ARG A 268 6.47 -9.23 -2.60
N TYR A 269 6.33 -10.07 -3.61
CA TYR A 269 7.18 -11.26 -3.81
C TYR A 269 8.63 -10.89 -4.04
N ASN A 270 8.95 -9.89 -4.82
CA ASN A 270 10.34 -9.45 -5.02
C ASN A 270 11.02 -9.00 -3.72
N PHE A 271 10.27 -8.40 -2.80
CA PHE A 271 10.77 -8.07 -1.47
C PHE A 271 11.02 -9.34 -0.64
N TYR A 272 10.09 -10.30 -0.65
CA TYR A 272 10.22 -11.55 0.09
C TYR A 272 11.26 -12.50 -0.51
N LEU A 273 11.38 -12.55 -1.83
CA LEU A 273 12.43 -13.30 -2.50
C LEU A 273 13.82 -12.89 -2.00
N ARG A 274 14.13 -11.60 -1.97
CA ARG A 274 15.39 -11.10 -1.42
C ARG A 274 15.57 -11.46 0.05
N SER A 275 14.51 -11.41 0.81
CA SER A 275 14.51 -11.66 2.25
C SER A 275 14.56 -13.14 2.60
N LEU A 276 13.96 -14.01 1.80
CA LEU A 276 13.96 -15.48 1.99
C LEU A 276 15.20 -16.13 1.41
N SER A 277 15.87 -15.49 0.43
CA SER A 277 17.00 -16.09 -0.28
C SER A 277 18.23 -16.29 0.58
N SER A 278 18.53 -15.32 1.49
CA SER A 278 19.78 -15.32 2.27
C SER A 278 19.61 -15.88 3.69
N ASP A 279 18.46 -15.60 4.35
CA ASP A 279 18.37 -15.70 5.79
C ASP A 279 17.49 -16.86 6.29
N VAL A 280 16.73 -17.51 5.40
CA VAL A 280 15.78 -18.55 5.77
C VAL A 280 16.05 -19.84 5.01
N SER A 281 16.35 -20.94 5.73
CA SER A 281 16.52 -22.24 5.10
C SER A 281 15.19 -22.83 4.62
N TYR A 282 15.23 -23.60 3.54
CA TYR A 282 14.06 -24.31 3.02
C TYR A 282 13.49 -25.30 4.05
N SER A 283 14.36 -26.04 4.74
CA SER A 283 13.96 -26.98 5.80
C SER A 283 13.15 -26.31 6.92
N ARG A 284 13.55 -25.11 7.32
CA ARG A 284 12.83 -24.34 8.35
C ARG A 284 11.44 -23.91 7.89
N LEU A 285 11.29 -23.50 6.63
CA LEU A 285 9.99 -23.19 6.05
C LEU A 285 9.06 -24.40 6.04
N VAL A 286 9.57 -25.54 5.62
CA VAL A 286 8.82 -26.80 5.60
C VAL A 286 8.46 -27.24 7.01
N SER A 287 9.40 -27.18 7.98
CA SER A 287 9.14 -27.49 9.39
C SER A 287 8.00 -26.62 9.95
N LEU A 288 8.07 -25.30 9.77
CA LEU A 288 7.00 -24.41 10.22
C LEU A 288 5.65 -24.74 9.56
N TYR A 289 5.64 -25.03 8.27
CA TYR A 289 4.42 -25.42 7.55
C TYR A 289 3.81 -26.71 8.08
N CYS A 290 4.63 -27.76 8.28
CA CYS A 290 4.19 -29.04 8.81
C CYS A 290 3.60 -28.88 10.21
N MET A 291 4.29 -28.17 11.11
CA MET A 291 3.79 -27.89 12.45
C MET A 291 2.45 -27.12 12.44
N LEU A 292 2.30 -26.13 11.55
CA LEU A 292 1.03 -25.42 11.39
C LEU A 292 -0.09 -26.34 10.89
N ARG A 293 0.23 -27.30 10.04
CA ARG A 293 -0.75 -28.28 9.55
C ARG A 293 -1.15 -29.30 10.63
N GLU A 294 -0.18 -29.79 11.37
CA GLU A 294 -0.35 -30.82 12.42
C GLU A 294 -1.01 -30.29 13.70
N SER A 295 -0.86 -28.98 14.01
CA SER A 295 -1.46 -28.38 15.21
C SER A 295 -2.99 -28.32 15.21
N GLY A 296 -3.67 -28.97 14.26
CA GLY A 296 -5.15 -29.01 14.21
C GLY A 296 -5.79 -27.64 13.99
N SER A 297 -7.02 -27.46 14.35
CA SER A 297 -7.71 -26.17 14.36
C SER A 297 -7.44 -25.45 15.68
N TRP A 298 -7.01 -24.18 15.62
CA TRP A 298 -6.88 -23.37 16.83
C TRP A 298 -8.25 -22.85 17.24
N SER A 299 -8.67 -23.20 18.43
CA SER A 299 -9.95 -22.80 19.01
C SER A 299 -9.83 -21.51 19.84
N ASP A 300 -8.69 -21.32 20.49
CA ASP A 300 -8.44 -20.20 21.36
C ASP A 300 -6.98 -19.70 21.29
N VAL A 301 -6.68 -18.69 22.10
CA VAL A 301 -5.34 -18.07 22.16
C VAL A 301 -4.31 -19.01 22.77
N PHE A 302 -4.73 -20.01 23.58
CA PHE A 302 -3.79 -20.95 24.21
C PHE A 302 -3.17 -21.90 23.18
N ASP A 303 -3.96 -22.39 22.20
CA ASP A 303 -3.44 -23.20 21.09
C ASP A 303 -2.33 -22.47 20.33
N MET A 304 -2.52 -21.17 20.09
CA MET A 304 -1.51 -20.32 19.45
C MET A 304 -0.27 -20.13 20.33
N ILE A 305 -0.43 -19.98 21.64
CA ILE A 305 0.66 -19.83 22.58
C ILE A 305 1.50 -21.12 22.61
N GLU A 306 0.86 -22.27 22.74
CA GLU A 306 1.49 -23.58 22.73
C GLU A 306 2.27 -23.80 21.44
N PHE A 307 1.65 -23.54 20.29
CA PHE A 307 2.31 -23.62 19.00
C PHE A 307 3.59 -22.80 18.91
N ILE A 308 3.57 -21.52 19.35
CA ILE A 308 4.76 -20.65 19.32
C ILE A 308 5.87 -21.19 20.22
N TYR A 309 5.53 -21.70 21.40
CA TYR A 309 6.51 -22.29 22.30
C TYR A 309 7.12 -23.57 21.73
N GLU A 310 6.31 -24.46 21.20
CA GLU A 310 6.79 -25.69 20.58
C GLU A 310 7.67 -25.42 19.38
N TYR A 311 7.26 -24.52 18.50
CA TYR A 311 8.04 -24.14 17.32
C TYR A 311 9.47 -23.69 17.68
N TYR A 312 9.60 -22.80 18.64
CA TYR A 312 10.93 -22.35 19.06
C TYR A 312 11.70 -23.40 19.87
N ARG A 313 11.02 -24.30 20.56
CA ARG A 313 11.66 -25.38 21.33
C ARG A 313 12.30 -26.44 20.43
N VAL A 314 11.64 -26.84 19.37
CA VAL A 314 12.14 -27.85 18.42
C VAL A 314 13.40 -27.36 17.68
N GLU A 315 13.51 -26.06 17.44
CA GLU A 315 14.63 -25.51 16.68
C GLU A 315 15.86 -25.14 17.59
N VAL A 316 15.72 -25.16 18.91
CA VAL A 316 16.80 -24.84 19.86
C VAL A 316 17.56 -26.11 20.31
N VAL A 317 17.05 -27.29 20.01
CA VAL A 317 17.71 -28.60 20.23
C VAL A 317 18.46 -29.00 18.96
#